data_cf60e9eeecc6c9501f15326b9c1f6e33
#
_entry.id   cf60e9eeecc6c9501f15326b9c1f6e33
#
_cell.length_a   1.000
_cell.length_b   1.000
_cell.length_c   1.000
_cell.angle_alpha   90.00
_cell.angle_beta   90.00
_cell.angle_gamma   90.00
#
_symmetry.space_group_name_H-M   'P 1'
#
loop_
_entity.id
_entity.type
_entity.pdbx_description
1 polymer ?
#
loop_
_entity_poly.entity_id
_entity_poly.type
_entity_poly.pdbx_seq_one_letter_code
_entity_poly.pdbx_strand_id
1 'polypeptide(L)'
;MTLVAPPGWPAQVRPPDAPDWERTATNWLLDICPPEYRSYPVLRLHVVVLARFAALHVAACQDAVNRGLSEARGVLRDVADPDTVDRAVETWQREY
;
A
#
# COMPACT_ATOMS: atom_id res chain seq x y z
N MET A 1 23.59 15.56 17.28
CA MET A 1 22.48 14.82 17.92
C MET A 1 21.76 14.01 16.84
N THR A 2 21.62 12.73 17.07
CA THR A 2 20.97 11.84 16.11
C THR A 2 19.46 11.85 16.36
N LEU A 3 18.67 12.07 15.31
CA LEU A 3 17.21 12.02 15.40
C LEU A 3 16.78 10.55 15.53
N VAL A 4 15.88 10.30 16.46
CA VAL A 4 15.25 8.99 16.59
C VAL A 4 14.07 8.94 15.64
N ALA A 5 13.92 7.82 14.93
CA ALA A 5 12.78 7.64 14.02
C ALA A 5 11.47 7.73 14.81
N PRO A 6 10.46 8.45 14.29
CA PRO A 6 9.16 8.53 14.94
C PRO A 6 8.50 7.15 15.10
N PRO A 7 7.59 6.99 16.09
CA PRO A 7 6.80 5.75 16.19
C PRO A 7 6.08 5.45 14.86
N GLY A 8 6.10 4.19 14.45
CA GLY A 8 5.50 3.78 13.18
C GLY A 8 6.40 3.97 11.96
N TRP A 9 7.61 4.48 12.16
CA TRP A 9 8.58 4.64 11.06
C TRP A 9 8.96 3.26 10.51
N PRO A 10 8.87 3.06 9.18
CA PRO A 10 9.19 1.76 8.60
C PRO A 10 10.65 1.36 8.84
N ALA A 11 10.88 0.09 9.15
CA ALA A 11 12.24 -0.42 9.38
C ALA A 11 13.13 -0.29 8.13
N GLN A 12 12.53 -0.32 6.95
CA GLN A 12 13.23 -0.24 5.68
C GLN A 12 13.69 1.16 5.32
N VAL A 13 13.18 2.18 6.02
CA VAL A 13 13.48 3.58 5.75
C VAL A 13 14.44 4.09 6.81
N ARG A 14 15.56 4.68 6.36
CA ARG A 14 16.53 5.28 7.27
C ARG A 14 15.92 6.47 8.00
N PRO A 15 16.41 6.79 9.21
CA PRO A 15 15.92 7.95 9.95
C PRO A 15 16.09 9.25 9.15
N PRO A 16 15.27 10.29 9.44
CA PRO A 16 15.26 11.54 8.65
C PRO A 16 16.61 12.27 8.59
N ASP A 17 17.51 12.05 9.55
CA ASP A 17 18.83 12.67 9.58
C ASP A 17 19.90 11.87 8.83
N ALA A 18 19.59 10.67 8.39
CA ALA A 18 20.55 9.84 7.66
C ALA A 18 20.76 10.37 6.24
N PRO A 19 22.00 10.35 5.72
CA PRO A 19 22.29 10.86 4.37
C PRO A 19 21.53 10.14 3.25
N ASP A 20 21.15 8.89 3.47
CA ASP A 20 20.48 8.05 2.48
C ASP A 20 18.97 7.86 2.77
N TRP A 21 18.38 8.67 3.66
CA TRP A 21 16.98 8.48 4.01
C TRP A 21 16.04 8.66 2.81
N GLU A 22 16.29 9.66 1.97
CA GLU A 22 15.44 9.90 0.80
C GLU A 22 15.45 8.73 -0.17
N ARG A 23 16.62 8.13 -0.38
CA ARG A 23 16.75 6.95 -1.24
C ARG A 23 15.95 5.77 -0.68
N THR A 24 16.10 5.50 0.61
CA THR A 24 15.38 4.39 1.25
C THR A 24 13.88 4.66 1.33
N ALA A 25 13.47 5.91 1.59
CA ALA A 25 12.07 6.29 1.59
C ALA A 25 11.46 6.13 0.19
N THR A 26 12.15 6.59 -0.85
CA THR A 26 11.69 6.46 -2.23
C THR A 26 11.52 4.99 -2.61
N ASN A 27 12.50 4.14 -2.30
CA ASN A 27 12.41 2.71 -2.58
C ASN A 27 11.24 2.06 -1.85
N TRP A 28 11.05 2.36 -0.58
CA TRP A 28 9.95 1.82 0.21
C TRP A 28 8.59 2.25 -0.34
N LEU A 29 8.44 3.53 -0.67
CA LEU A 29 7.18 4.05 -1.21
C LEU A 29 6.87 3.44 -2.57
N LEU A 30 7.87 3.30 -3.45
CA LEU A 30 7.67 2.67 -4.76
C LEU A 30 7.27 1.21 -4.63
N ASP A 31 7.77 0.50 -3.61
CA ASP A 31 7.42 -0.90 -3.39
C ASP A 31 5.95 -1.09 -3.02
N ILE A 32 5.32 -0.10 -2.39
CA ILE A 32 3.89 -0.17 -2.04
C ILE A 32 2.98 0.42 -3.10
N CYS A 33 3.53 1.02 -4.14
CA CYS A 33 2.79 1.65 -5.22
C CYS A 33 2.73 0.76 -6.46
N PRO A 34 1.86 1.06 -7.44
CA PRO A 34 1.85 0.37 -8.71
C PRO A 34 3.22 0.42 -9.39
N PRO A 35 3.65 -0.67 -10.06
CA PRO A 35 4.97 -0.72 -10.70
C PRO A 35 5.20 0.39 -11.73
N GLU A 36 4.14 0.90 -12.34
CA GLU A 36 4.20 1.98 -13.33
C GLU A 36 4.77 3.28 -12.77
N TYR A 37 4.66 3.49 -11.45
CA TYR A 37 5.19 4.70 -10.80
C TYR A 37 6.70 4.82 -10.99
N ARG A 38 7.41 3.69 -11.11
CA ARG A 38 8.86 3.68 -11.31
C ARG A 38 9.30 4.31 -12.62
N SER A 39 8.41 4.40 -13.60
CA SER A 39 8.73 4.99 -14.91
C SER A 39 8.59 6.51 -14.95
N TYR A 40 8.08 7.14 -13.89
CA TYR A 40 7.88 8.59 -13.86
C TYR A 40 8.98 9.29 -13.08
N PRO A 41 9.83 10.10 -13.74
CA PRO A 41 10.91 10.80 -13.05
C PRO A 41 10.46 11.67 -11.88
N VAL A 42 9.31 12.33 -12.00
CA VAL A 42 8.77 13.18 -10.93
C VAL A 42 8.52 12.37 -9.65
N LEU A 43 8.13 11.12 -9.76
CA LEU A 43 7.90 10.26 -8.60
C LEU A 43 9.20 9.68 -8.03
N ARG A 44 10.18 9.40 -8.90
CA ARG A 44 11.47 8.88 -8.46
C ARG A 44 12.37 9.93 -7.82
N LEU A 45 12.23 11.19 -8.24
CA LEU A 45 13.15 12.27 -7.85
C LEU A 45 12.57 13.19 -6.77
N HIS A 46 11.27 13.13 -6.50
CA HIS A 46 10.62 14.01 -5.54
C HIS A 46 9.86 13.19 -4.49
N VAL A 47 10.54 12.86 -3.40
CA VAL A 47 10.01 11.97 -2.36
C VAL A 47 8.69 12.48 -1.75
N VAL A 48 8.51 13.79 -1.60
CA VAL A 48 7.28 14.36 -1.04
C VAL A 48 6.11 14.17 -1.99
N VAL A 49 6.33 14.35 -3.30
CA VAL A 49 5.31 14.10 -4.32
C VAL A 49 4.94 12.61 -4.32
N LEU A 50 5.95 11.74 -4.30
CA LEU A 50 5.74 10.30 -4.24
C LEU A 50 4.96 9.90 -2.98
N ALA A 51 5.30 10.48 -1.82
CA ALA A 51 4.59 10.19 -0.57
C ALA A 51 3.11 10.56 -0.66
N ARG A 52 2.76 11.68 -1.29
CA ARG A 52 1.37 12.08 -1.50
C ARG A 52 0.64 11.12 -2.44
N PHE A 53 1.28 10.72 -3.52
CA PHE A 53 0.72 9.73 -4.45
C PHE A 53 0.51 8.38 -3.76
N ALA A 54 1.50 7.96 -2.97
CA ALA A 54 1.40 6.71 -2.21
C ALA A 54 0.24 6.75 -1.20
N ALA A 55 0.08 7.85 -0.48
CA ALA A 55 -1.01 8.02 0.48
C ALA A 55 -2.37 7.94 -0.21
N LEU A 56 -2.53 8.59 -1.36
CA LEU A 56 -3.78 8.54 -2.14
C LEU A 56 -4.04 7.12 -2.65
N HIS A 57 -3.00 6.44 -3.12
CA HIS A 57 -3.12 5.06 -3.60
C HIS A 57 -3.55 4.11 -2.49
N VAL A 58 -2.89 4.18 -1.32
CA VAL A 58 -3.23 3.34 -0.17
C VAL A 58 -4.66 3.60 0.30
N ALA A 59 -5.08 4.87 0.37
CA ALA A 59 -6.43 5.23 0.75
C ALA A 59 -7.47 4.66 -0.22
N ALA A 60 -7.20 4.75 -1.53
CA ALA A 60 -8.08 4.21 -2.57
C ALA A 60 -8.15 2.68 -2.48
N CYS A 61 -7.03 2.01 -2.24
CA CYS A 61 -6.99 0.55 -2.06
C CYS A 61 -7.77 0.14 -0.82
N GLN A 62 -7.63 0.84 0.30
CA GLN A 62 -8.35 0.55 1.52
C GLN A 62 -9.85 0.68 1.31
N ASP A 63 -10.29 1.72 0.61
CA ASP A 63 -11.69 1.95 0.28
C ASP A 63 -12.23 0.82 -0.59
N ALA A 64 -11.48 0.42 -1.62
CA ALA A 64 -11.85 -0.68 -2.51
C ALA A 64 -11.91 -2.02 -1.75
N VAL A 65 -10.96 -2.27 -0.85
CA VAL A 65 -10.93 -3.48 -0.02
C VAL A 65 -12.17 -3.55 0.87
N ASN A 66 -12.51 -2.45 1.54
CA ASN A 66 -13.68 -2.42 2.42
C ASN A 66 -14.97 -2.64 1.63
N ARG A 67 -15.08 -2.03 0.46
CA ARG A 67 -16.24 -2.20 -0.43
C ARG A 67 -16.31 -3.64 -0.95
N GLY A 68 -15.19 -4.19 -1.38
CA GLY A 68 -15.12 -5.57 -1.84
C GLY A 68 -15.53 -6.56 -0.77
N LEU A 69 -15.11 -6.36 0.48
CA LEU A 69 -15.46 -7.23 1.59
C LEU A 69 -16.96 -7.21 1.84
N SER A 70 -17.60 -6.03 1.82
CA SER A 70 -19.04 -5.90 2.07
C SER A 70 -19.89 -6.48 0.93
N GLU A 71 -19.38 -6.48 -0.31
CA GLU A 71 -20.11 -6.90 -1.50
C GLU A 71 -19.78 -8.31 -1.98
N ALA A 72 -18.68 -8.91 -1.48
CA ALA A 72 -18.13 -10.15 -2.04
C ALA A 72 -19.15 -11.29 -2.07
N ARG A 73 -19.93 -11.48 -1.00
CA ARG A 73 -20.90 -12.58 -0.93
C ARG A 73 -22.01 -12.38 -1.95
N GLY A 74 -22.48 -11.15 -2.12
CA GLY A 74 -23.52 -10.86 -3.12
C GLY A 74 -23.05 -11.04 -4.54
N VAL A 75 -21.82 -10.59 -4.84
CA VAL A 75 -21.23 -10.71 -6.19
C VAL A 75 -20.95 -12.18 -6.56
N LEU A 76 -20.47 -12.96 -5.60
CA LEU A 76 -20.05 -14.34 -5.86
C LEU A 76 -21.17 -15.35 -5.74
N ARG A 77 -22.31 -14.99 -5.16
CA ARG A 77 -23.42 -15.92 -4.88
C ARG A 77 -23.91 -16.68 -6.11
N ASP A 78 -23.94 -16.03 -7.26
CA ASP A 78 -24.49 -16.61 -8.49
C ASP A 78 -23.42 -17.35 -9.32
N VAL A 79 -22.12 -17.25 -8.94
CA VAL A 79 -21.03 -17.83 -9.72
C VAL A 79 -20.31 -18.96 -8.99
N ALA A 80 -20.59 -19.16 -7.71
CA ALA A 80 -19.92 -20.19 -6.90
C ALA A 80 -20.87 -20.71 -5.81
N ASP A 81 -20.59 -21.93 -5.32
CA ASP A 81 -21.34 -22.50 -4.21
C ASP A 81 -20.99 -21.80 -2.89
N PRO A 82 -21.85 -21.93 -1.83
CA PRO A 82 -21.59 -21.22 -0.58
C PRO A 82 -20.25 -21.51 0.07
N ASP A 83 -19.77 -22.73 -0.03
CA ASP A 83 -18.48 -23.12 0.55
C ASP A 83 -17.31 -22.45 -0.18
N THR A 84 -17.38 -22.37 -1.50
CA THR A 84 -16.39 -21.66 -2.30
C THR A 84 -16.41 -20.16 -2.01
N VAL A 85 -17.61 -19.57 -1.86
CA VAL A 85 -17.76 -18.15 -1.49
C VAL A 85 -17.13 -17.87 -0.13
N ASP A 86 -17.34 -18.74 0.86
CA ASP A 86 -16.74 -18.57 2.18
C ASP A 86 -15.22 -18.57 2.12
N ARG A 87 -14.64 -19.50 1.34
CA ARG A 87 -13.19 -19.56 1.15
C ARG A 87 -12.65 -18.33 0.40
N ALA A 88 -13.39 -17.82 -0.55
CA ALA A 88 -13.00 -16.60 -1.28
C ALA A 88 -13.01 -15.39 -0.35
N VAL A 89 -14.02 -15.24 0.50
CA VAL A 89 -14.10 -14.16 1.48
C VAL A 89 -12.95 -14.25 2.48
N GLU A 90 -12.64 -15.44 2.98
CA GLU A 90 -11.50 -15.65 3.87
C GLU A 90 -10.18 -15.25 3.21
N THR A 91 -10.01 -15.59 1.93
CA THR A 91 -8.82 -15.22 1.15
C THR A 91 -8.70 -13.72 1.04
N TRP A 92 -9.80 -13.02 0.74
CA TRP A 92 -9.82 -11.57 0.66
C TRP A 92 -9.42 -10.92 1.99
N GLN A 93 -9.99 -11.40 3.10
CA GLN A 93 -9.68 -10.89 4.43
C GLN A 93 -8.23 -11.11 4.82
N ARG A 94 -7.65 -12.23 4.40
CA ARG A 94 -6.27 -12.58 4.72
C ARG A 94 -5.28 -11.77 3.89
N GLU A 95 -5.62 -11.47 2.62
CA GLU A 95 -4.74 -10.74 1.70
C GLU A 95 -4.75 -9.24 1.96
N TYR A 96 -5.86 -8.70 2.39
CA TYR A 96 -6.08 -7.28 2.60
C TYR A 96 -6.52 -6.99 4.03
#